data_7a8e740f896864abe2169c6e228eb6c4
#
_entry.id   7a8e740f896864abe2169c6e228eb6c4
#
_cell.length_a   1.000
_cell.length_b   1.000
_cell.length_c   1.000
_cell.angle_alpha   90.00
_cell.angle_beta   90.00
_cell.angle_gamma   90.00
#
_symmetry.space_group_name_H-M   'P 1'
#
loop_
_entity.id
_entity.type
_entity.pdbx_description
1 polymer ?
#
loop_
_entity_poly.entity_id
_entity_poly.type
_entity_poly.pdbx_seq_one_letter_code
_entity_poly.pdbx_strand_id
1 'polypeptide(L)'
;MSPVLMKVLQVILALSVLIIVHEAGHFFWARIFRIRVDKFFLFFDAWGVKLFSTRMPWFQKLFPASARWETEYGIGWLPLGGYCKIAGMIDESMDTESLKQDPQPWEFRSKPAWQRLLVMVGGVLNNFLLAIALFIAILAIWGDNYIPNNSPIYVNELGEELGFRTGDRILLYDDYAPEDFLELQPDLARRRVEKVTVLRGADTLVLYMDQSLMGAVVNTPGMLDIALPFVVDSIAPTSPNRLSALQKGDRIVGVDGMETPYLQDAQKVLRAHPGEQVEVDVLRGADTLSLPLQVDSLGMLGIFFRNPSLQHREYSLPAAIPAGCALAWHSVTSYLQDLRLVATPSTGAYKSVGSFIAIGQVFPSAWNWHQFLYILAMLSIMLGVMNLLPIPALDGGHIMFCLYEMITGRKPSDRFLTIAQLIGMALLFLLMFLAFGNDISRLIH
;
A
#
# COMPACT_ATOMS: atom_id res chain seq x y z
N MET A 1 13.99 -9.66 19.72
CA MET A 1 14.28 -9.83 18.28
C MET A 1 14.66 -8.49 17.72
N SER A 2 15.63 -8.40 16.82
CA SER A 2 15.99 -7.08 16.25
C SER A 2 14.84 -6.52 15.40
N PRO A 3 14.65 -5.18 15.34
CA PRO A 3 13.61 -4.55 14.52
C PRO A 3 13.67 -4.99 13.05
N VAL A 4 14.86 -5.12 12.50
CA VAL A 4 15.07 -5.56 11.11
C VAL A 4 14.60 -7.00 10.91
N LEU A 5 14.95 -7.93 11.81
CA LEU A 5 14.51 -9.32 11.72
C LEU A 5 12.98 -9.44 11.80
N MET A 6 12.33 -8.59 12.64
CA MET A 6 10.86 -8.55 12.74
C MET A 6 10.23 -8.15 11.41
N LYS A 7 10.75 -7.10 10.76
CA LYS A 7 10.26 -6.66 9.44
C LYS A 7 10.44 -7.74 8.38
N VAL A 8 11.61 -8.37 8.32
CA VAL A 8 11.89 -9.46 7.36
C VAL A 8 10.93 -10.63 7.54
N LEU A 9 10.66 -11.05 8.77
CA LEU A 9 9.71 -12.13 9.04
C LEU A 9 8.28 -11.76 8.62
N GLN A 10 7.84 -10.53 8.87
CA GLN A 10 6.54 -10.05 8.44
C GLN A 10 6.42 -10.03 6.91
N VAL A 11 7.44 -9.55 6.19
CA VAL A 11 7.48 -9.56 4.72
C VAL A 11 7.38 -10.99 4.18
N ILE A 12 8.20 -11.92 4.69
CA ILE A 12 8.19 -13.32 4.25
C ILE A 12 6.81 -13.94 4.50
N LEU A 13 6.23 -13.71 5.68
CA LEU A 13 4.91 -14.24 6.01
C LEU A 13 3.82 -13.64 5.09
N ALA A 14 3.83 -12.33 4.88
CA ALA A 14 2.87 -11.66 4.00
C ALA A 14 2.97 -12.19 2.56
N LEU A 15 4.18 -12.26 2.00
CA LEU A 15 4.40 -12.81 0.66
C LEU A 15 3.96 -14.28 0.58
N SER A 16 4.24 -15.08 1.62
CA SER A 16 3.81 -16.48 1.65
C SER A 16 2.29 -16.62 1.56
N VAL A 17 1.56 -15.83 2.35
CA VAL A 17 0.08 -15.84 2.32
C VAL A 17 -0.44 -15.39 0.96
N LEU A 18 0.07 -14.29 0.42
CA LEU A 18 -0.35 -13.73 -0.86
C LEU A 18 -0.14 -14.72 -2.01
N ILE A 19 1.05 -15.31 -2.07
CA ILE A 19 1.41 -16.28 -3.11
C ILE A 19 0.52 -17.52 -3.02
N ILE A 20 0.38 -18.12 -1.82
CA ILE A 20 -0.44 -19.32 -1.66
C ILE A 20 -1.89 -19.07 -2.07
N VAL A 21 -2.46 -17.94 -1.67
CA VAL A 21 -3.86 -17.60 -1.99
C VAL A 21 -4.03 -17.36 -3.49
N HIS A 22 -3.09 -16.66 -4.11
CA HIS A 22 -3.08 -16.42 -5.55
C HIS A 22 -3.00 -17.73 -6.35
N GLU A 23 -1.96 -18.54 -6.09
CA GLU A 23 -1.74 -19.82 -6.78
C GLU A 23 -2.88 -20.82 -6.53
N ALA A 24 -3.48 -20.78 -5.32
CA ALA A 24 -4.65 -21.59 -5.01
C ALA A 24 -5.86 -21.26 -5.90
N GLY A 25 -5.99 -20.02 -6.36
CA GLY A 25 -7.00 -19.61 -7.32
C GLY A 25 -6.84 -20.32 -8.67
N HIS A 26 -5.64 -20.32 -9.23
CA HIS A 26 -5.33 -21.05 -10.46
C HIS A 26 -5.53 -22.55 -10.29
N PHE A 27 -5.00 -23.10 -9.21
CA PHE A 27 -5.11 -24.52 -8.87
C PHE A 27 -6.57 -24.97 -8.77
N PHE A 28 -7.41 -24.21 -8.07
CA PHE A 28 -8.81 -24.54 -7.86
C PHE A 28 -9.57 -24.67 -9.19
N TRP A 29 -9.48 -23.67 -10.06
CA TRP A 29 -10.14 -23.68 -11.35
C TRP A 29 -9.55 -24.71 -12.31
N ALA A 30 -8.22 -24.91 -12.30
CA ALA A 30 -7.59 -25.96 -13.07
C ALA A 30 -8.15 -27.35 -12.69
N ARG A 31 -8.32 -27.63 -11.40
CA ARG A 31 -8.90 -28.91 -10.92
C ARG A 31 -10.37 -29.06 -11.27
N ILE A 32 -11.19 -28.01 -11.20
CA ILE A 32 -12.59 -28.03 -11.63
C ILE A 32 -12.70 -28.43 -13.11
N PHE A 33 -11.85 -27.88 -13.97
CA PHE A 33 -11.87 -28.17 -15.41
C PHE A 33 -11.05 -29.40 -15.79
N ARG A 34 -10.62 -30.19 -14.81
CA ARG A 34 -9.80 -31.39 -15.02
C ARG A 34 -8.54 -31.11 -15.84
N ILE A 35 -7.88 -29.99 -15.54
CA ILE A 35 -6.55 -29.67 -16.05
C ILE A 35 -5.55 -30.20 -15.04
N ARG A 36 -4.51 -30.87 -15.52
CA ARG A 36 -3.46 -31.42 -14.67
C ARG A 36 -2.56 -30.29 -14.18
N VAL A 37 -2.28 -30.30 -12.88
CA VAL A 37 -1.30 -29.44 -12.25
C VAL A 37 -0.11 -30.29 -11.84
N ASP A 38 1.05 -30.04 -12.42
CA ASP A 38 2.26 -30.83 -12.18
C ASP A 38 2.93 -30.45 -10.86
N LYS A 39 3.02 -29.12 -10.56
CA LYS A 39 3.63 -28.61 -9.34
C LYS A 39 2.80 -27.47 -8.74
N PHE A 40 2.80 -27.40 -7.41
CA PHE A 40 2.28 -26.29 -6.62
C PHE A 40 3.32 -25.93 -5.56
N PHE A 41 4.04 -24.84 -5.78
CA PHE A 41 5.18 -24.47 -4.96
C PHE A 41 5.02 -23.09 -4.35
N LEU A 42 5.19 -23.01 -3.04
CA LEU A 42 5.50 -21.77 -2.35
C LEU A 42 7.00 -21.51 -2.55
N PHE A 43 7.32 -20.34 -3.10
CA PHE A 43 8.67 -19.94 -3.50
C PHE A 43 9.24 -20.75 -4.67
N PHE A 44 10.15 -20.09 -5.40
CA PHE A 44 10.79 -20.72 -6.55
C PHE A 44 11.84 -21.76 -6.13
N ASP A 45 11.82 -22.91 -6.80
CA ASP A 45 12.84 -23.95 -6.69
C ASP A 45 13.98 -23.74 -7.71
N ALA A 46 14.50 -22.48 -7.77
CA ALA A 46 15.55 -22.09 -8.68
C ALA A 46 16.73 -23.09 -8.61
N TRP A 47 17.25 -23.44 -9.78
CA TRP A 47 18.28 -24.50 -9.97
C TRP A 47 17.89 -25.87 -9.40
N GLY A 48 16.59 -26.14 -9.22
CA GLY A 48 16.07 -27.40 -8.69
C GLY A 48 16.25 -27.59 -7.18
N VAL A 49 16.69 -26.54 -6.46
CA VAL A 49 16.87 -26.61 -4.99
C VAL A 49 15.51 -26.41 -4.30
N LYS A 50 15.11 -27.44 -3.53
CA LYS A 50 13.86 -27.48 -2.79
C LYS A 50 14.14 -27.57 -1.29
N LEU A 51 13.50 -26.72 -0.49
CA LEU A 51 13.53 -26.83 0.98
C LEU A 51 12.63 -27.98 1.44
N PHE A 52 11.49 -28.14 0.77
CA PHE A 52 10.53 -29.22 1.01
C PHE A 52 9.88 -29.64 -0.30
N SER A 53 9.58 -30.93 -0.45
CA SER A 53 8.73 -31.48 -1.51
C SER A 53 8.08 -32.78 -1.09
N THR A 54 6.83 -32.99 -1.51
CA THR A 54 6.11 -34.25 -1.33
C THR A 54 6.73 -35.43 -2.10
N ARG A 55 7.69 -35.17 -3.00
CA ARG A 55 8.47 -36.18 -3.71
C ARG A 55 9.76 -36.58 -2.98
N MET A 56 10.08 -35.93 -1.85
CA MET A 56 11.28 -36.31 -1.05
C MET A 56 11.12 -37.71 -0.45
N PRO A 57 12.18 -38.57 -0.48
CA PRO A 57 12.10 -39.95 -0.02
C PRO A 57 11.63 -40.11 1.42
N TRP A 58 12.08 -39.23 2.33
CA TRP A 58 11.65 -39.24 3.72
C TRP A 58 10.16 -38.95 3.90
N PHE A 59 9.58 -37.97 3.10
CA PHE A 59 8.19 -37.65 3.15
C PHE A 59 7.32 -38.79 2.61
N GLN A 60 7.71 -39.39 1.47
CA GLN A 60 7.02 -40.55 0.89
C GLN A 60 7.10 -41.80 1.79
N LYS A 61 8.17 -41.93 2.57
CA LYS A 61 8.25 -42.99 3.58
C LYS A 61 7.26 -42.77 4.73
N LEU A 62 7.06 -41.51 5.15
CA LEU A 62 6.12 -41.14 6.21
C LEU A 62 4.68 -41.18 5.70
N PHE A 63 4.45 -40.74 4.47
CA PHE A 63 3.13 -40.66 3.80
C PHE A 63 3.17 -41.41 2.46
N PRO A 64 3.06 -42.75 2.42
CA PRO A 64 3.17 -43.51 1.19
C PRO A 64 2.15 -43.17 0.10
N ALA A 65 0.98 -42.72 0.50
CA ALA A 65 -0.08 -42.28 -0.42
C ALA A 65 0.37 -41.08 -1.28
N SER A 66 1.31 -40.24 -0.81
CA SER A 66 1.80 -39.07 -1.54
C SER A 66 2.54 -39.44 -2.84
N ALA A 67 3.07 -40.64 -2.94
CA ALA A 67 3.69 -41.13 -4.17
C ALA A 67 2.74 -41.20 -5.37
N ARG A 68 1.41 -41.31 -5.10
CA ARG A 68 0.35 -41.38 -6.10
C ARG A 68 -0.29 -40.04 -6.43
N TRP A 69 0.12 -38.97 -5.74
CA TRP A 69 -0.42 -37.64 -6.03
C TRP A 69 0.07 -37.17 -7.41
N GLU A 70 -0.86 -36.69 -8.22
CA GLU A 70 -0.52 -36.10 -9.52
C GLU A 70 0.34 -34.85 -9.35
N THR A 71 -0.04 -33.98 -8.41
CA THR A 71 0.62 -32.72 -8.13
C THR A 71 1.73 -32.90 -7.11
N GLU A 72 2.91 -32.39 -7.41
CA GLU A 72 4.00 -32.22 -6.46
C GLU A 72 3.79 -30.92 -5.68
N TYR A 73 3.64 -31.00 -4.35
CA TYR A 73 3.58 -29.82 -3.48
C TYR A 73 4.94 -29.60 -2.85
N GLY A 74 5.37 -28.34 -2.76
CA GLY A 74 6.68 -28.07 -2.22
C GLY A 74 6.93 -26.62 -1.81
N ILE A 75 8.11 -26.40 -1.22
CA ILE A 75 8.63 -25.09 -0.85
C ILE A 75 10.00 -24.95 -1.51
N GLY A 76 10.15 -23.96 -2.37
CA GLY A 76 11.44 -23.55 -2.92
C GLY A 76 12.25 -22.74 -1.90
N TRP A 77 13.47 -22.39 -2.26
CA TRP A 77 14.35 -21.64 -1.38
C TRP A 77 14.33 -20.11 -1.64
N LEU A 78 13.84 -19.68 -2.82
CA LEU A 78 13.91 -18.28 -3.26
C LEU A 78 12.58 -17.58 -3.01
N PRO A 79 12.43 -16.70 -1.99
CA PRO A 79 11.16 -16.11 -1.59
C PRO A 79 10.77 -14.89 -2.45
N LEU A 80 10.92 -14.98 -3.78
CA LEU A 80 10.57 -13.93 -4.73
C LEU A 80 9.26 -14.19 -5.46
N GLY A 81 8.57 -15.28 -5.17
CA GLY A 81 7.31 -15.69 -5.80
C GLY A 81 7.07 -17.17 -5.58
N GLY A 82 5.96 -17.69 -6.05
CA GLY A 82 5.63 -19.10 -6.11
C GLY A 82 5.09 -19.44 -7.49
N TYR A 83 4.68 -20.67 -7.71
CA TYR A 83 4.10 -21.05 -8.99
C TYR A 83 3.20 -22.27 -8.91
N CYS A 84 2.22 -22.28 -9.78
CA CYS A 84 1.33 -23.39 -10.05
C CYS A 84 1.61 -23.88 -11.49
N LYS A 85 2.46 -24.93 -11.67
CA LYS A 85 2.77 -25.45 -13.01
C LYS A 85 1.58 -26.21 -13.58
N ILE A 86 0.87 -25.54 -14.49
CA ILE A 86 -0.30 -26.09 -15.18
C ILE A 86 0.16 -26.77 -16.48
N ALA A 87 -0.24 -28.03 -16.69
CA ALA A 87 0.16 -28.79 -17.88
C ALA A 87 -0.32 -28.12 -19.18
N GLY A 88 0.56 -27.98 -20.16
CA GLY A 88 0.25 -27.40 -21.48
C GLY A 88 0.05 -25.88 -21.48
N MET A 89 0.54 -25.18 -20.47
CA MET A 89 0.62 -23.72 -20.38
C MET A 89 2.06 -23.24 -20.62
N ILE A 90 2.22 -22.13 -21.32
CA ILE A 90 3.49 -21.40 -21.38
C ILE A 90 3.53 -20.49 -20.16
N ASP A 91 4.30 -20.88 -19.17
CA ASP A 91 4.50 -20.15 -17.94
C ASP A 91 5.90 -19.51 -17.88
N GLU A 92 6.25 -18.98 -16.73
CA GLU A 92 7.57 -18.37 -16.46
C GLU A 92 8.74 -19.39 -16.58
N SER A 93 8.46 -20.68 -16.50
CA SER A 93 9.47 -21.74 -16.64
C SER A 93 9.96 -21.93 -18.08
N MET A 94 9.25 -21.31 -19.08
CA MET A 94 9.57 -21.41 -20.51
C MET A 94 9.70 -22.85 -21.02
N ASP A 95 8.97 -23.80 -20.40
CA ASP A 95 8.97 -25.20 -20.79
C ASP A 95 8.19 -25.39 -22.10
N THR A 96 8.91 -25.17 -23.22
CA THR A 96 8.35 -25.33 -24.57
C THR A 96 8.48 -26.75 -25.11
N GLU A 97 9.19 -27.65 -24.41
CA GLU A 97 9.37 -29.02 -24.89
C GLU A 97 8.07 -29.82 -24.85
N SER A 98 7.27 -29.61 -23.79
CA SER A 98 5.94 -30.23 -23.67
C SER A 98 4.98 -29.79 -24.78
N LEU A 99 5.20 -28.61 -25.37
CA LEU A 99 4.35 -28.06 -26.42
C LEU A 99 4.62 -28.69 -27.81
N LYS A 100 5.75 -29.37 -28.00
CA LYS A 100 6.10 -30.05 -29.26
C LYS A 100 5.27 -31.33 -29.48
N GLN A 101 4.65 -31.85 -28.41
CA GLN A 101 3.78 -33.03 -28.48
C GLN A 101 2.34 -32.65 -28.80
N ASP A 102 1.56 -33.57 -29.30
CA ASP A 102 0.12 -33.37 -29.56
C ASP A 102 -0.61 -33.01 -28.26
N PRO A 103 -1.54 -32.02 -28.32
CA PRO A 103 -2.28 -31.56 -27.16
C PRO A 103 -3.06 -32.70 -26.49
N GLN A 104 -2.88 -32.86 -25.19
CA GLN A 104 -3.58 -33.88 -24.41
C GLN A 104 -4.89 -33.31 -23.80
N PRO A 105 -5.93 -34.13 -23.59
CA PRO A 105 -7.21 -33.64 -23.06
C PRO A 105 -7.14 -32.96 -21.67
N TRP A 106 -6.12 -33.27 -20.89
CA TRP A 106 -5.89 -32.70 -19.57
C TRP A 106 -4.98 -31.46 -19.57
N GLU A 107 -4.57 -30.97 -20.74
CA GLU A 107 -3.74 -29.78 -20.86
C GLU A 107 -4.57 -28.51 -20.96
N PHE A 108 -4.03 -27.39 -20.44
CA PHE A 108 -4.61 -26.07 -20.50
C PHE A 108 -4.96 -25.64 -21.94
N ARG A 109 -4.03 -25.88 -22.87
CA ARG A 109 -4.18 -25.51 -24.29
C ARG A 109 -5.30 -26.27 -25.02
N SER A 110 -5.77 -27.40 -24.48
CA SER A 110 -6.84 -28.21 -25.04
C SER A 110 -8.23 -27.78 -24.58
N LYS A 111 -8.31 -26.85 -23.59
CA LYS A 111 -9.60 -26.39 -23.06
C LYS A 111 -10.14 -25.22 -23.84
N PRO A 112 -11.48 -25.05 -23.87
CA PRO A 112 -12.09 -23.86 -24.46
C PRO A 112 -11.60 -22.57 -23.78
N ALA A 113 -11.57 -21.45 -24.55
CA ALA A 113 -11.03 -20.19 -24.10
C ALA A 113 -11.65 -19.68 -22.78
N TRP A 114 -12.97 -19.87 -22.58
CA TRP A 114 -13.65 -19.43 -21.34
C TRP A 114 -13.19 -20.20 -20.10
N GLN A 115 -12.85 -21.51 -20.23
CA GLN A 115 -12.29 -22.27 -19.10
C GLN A 115 -10.88 -21.80 -18.75
N ARG A 116 -10.07 -21.55 -19.79
CA ARG A 116 -8.73 -20.98 -19.63
C ARG A 116 -8.76 -19.59 -19.01
N LEU A 117 -9.72 -18.76 -19.43
CA LEU A 117 -9.97 -17.45 -18.82
C LEU A 117 -10.27 -17.56 -17.33
N LEU A 118 -11.17 -18.45 -16.91
CA LEU A 118 -11.51 -18.64 -15.49
C LEU A 118 -10.33 -19.16 -14.66
N VAL A 119 -9.46 -19.99 -15.24
CA VAL A 119 -8.22 -20.40 -14.56
C VAL A 119 -7.34 -19.19 -14.29
N MET A 120 -7.12 -18.31 -15.29
CA MET A 120 -6.27 -17.11 -15.12
C MET A 120 -6.88 -16.07 -14.18
N VAL A 121 -8.18 -15.81 -14.31
CA VAL A 121 -8.89 -14.89 -13.40
C VAL A 121 -8.90 -15.41 -11.96
N GLY A 122 -8.80 -16.73 -11.76
CA GLY A 122 -8.88 -17.36 -10.44
C GLY A 122 -7.85 -16.84 -9.43
N GLY A 123 -6.60 -16.67 -9.84
CA GLY A 123 -5.55 -16.12 -8.99
C GLY A 123 -5.85 -14.69 -8.56
N VAL A 124 -6.19 -13.85 -9.53
CA VAL A 124 -6.56 -12.44 -9.31
C VAL A 124 -7.79 -12.31 -8.41
N LEU A 125 -8.83 -13.11 -8.68
CA LEU A 125 -10.05 -13.10 -7.90
C LEU A 125 -9.80 -13.45 -6.42
N ASN A 126 -8.96 -14.45 -6.17
CA ASN A 126 -8.62 -14.85 -4.81
C ASN A 126 -7.92 -13.74 -4.03
N ASN A 127 -7.06 -12.95 -4.68
CA ASN A 127 -6.43 -11.80 -4.04
C ASN A 127 -7.46 -10.74 -3.65
N PHE A 128 -8.42 -10.41 -4.50
CA PHE A 128 -9.48 -9.48 -4.14
C PHE A 128 -10.37 -10.03 -3.02
N LEU A 129 -10.71 -11.32 -3.05
CA LEU A 129 -11.49 -11.96 -1.98
C LEU A 129 -10.74 -11.96 -0.66
N LEU A 130 -9.42 -12.20 -0.66
CA LEU A 130 -8.59 -12.11 0.54
C LEU A 130 -8.61 -10.69 1.10
N ALA A 131 -8.39 -9.68 0.26
CA ALA A 131 -8.40 -8.29 0.71
C ALA A 131 -9.74 -7.88 1.32
N ILE A 132 -10.85 -8.23 0.68
CA ILE A 132 -12.21 -7.98 1.20
C ILE A 132 -12.39 -8.64 2.56
N ALA A 133 -12.02 -9.93 2.68
CA ALA A 133 -12.15 -10.67 3.93
C ALA A 133 -11.31 -10.05 5.06
N LEU A 134 -10.08 -9.60 4.75
CA LEU A 134 -9.20 -8.94 5.69
C LEU A 134 -9.76 -7.58 6.14
N PHE A 135 -10.25 -6.74 5.23
CA PHE A 135 -10.86 -5.45 5.59
C PHE A 135 -12.10 -5.63 6.45
N ILE A 136 -12.99 -6.59 6.11
CA ILE A 136 -14.14 -6.92 6.95
C ILE A 136 -13.69 -7.32 8.36
N ALA A 137 -12.68 -8.20 8.47
CA ALA A 137 -12.15 -8.65 9.74
C ALA A 137 -11.53 -7.50 10.55
N ILE A 138 -10.74 -6.62 9.89
CA ILE A 138 -10.12 -5.45 10.52
C ILE A 138 -11.19 -4.52 11.09
N LEU A 139 -12.18 -4.15 10.29
CA LEU A 139 -13.26 -3.25 10.72
C LEU A 139 -14.12 -3.86 11.84
N ALA A 140 -14.38 -5.17 11.79
CA ALA A 140 -15.17 -5.85 12.82
C ALA A 140 -14.42 -6.00 14.15
N ILE A 141 -13.09 -6.12 14.15
CA ILE A 141 -12.28 -6.38 15.34
C ILE A 141 -11.76 -5.07 15.96
N TRP A 142 -11.27 -4.15 15.15
CA TRP A 142 -10.59 -2.93 15.60
C TRP A 142 -11.32 -1.64 15.22
N GLY A 143 -12.38 -1.71 14.42
CA GLY A 143 -13.02 -0.50 13.89
C GLY A 143 -12.13 0.24 12.88
N ASP A 144 -12.43 1.52 12.70
CA ASP A 144 -11.72 2.43 11.82
C ASP A 144 -11.35 3.71 12.56
N ASN A 145 -10.12 4.18 12.35
CA ASN A 145 -9.66 5.45 12.85
C ASN A 145 -9.50 6.41 11.67
N TYR A 146 -10.27 7.48 11.67
CA TYR A 146 -10.25 8.48 10.62
C TYR A 146 -10.20 9.89 11.20
N ILE A 147 -9.74 10.82 10.40
CA ILE A 147 -9.76 12.24 10.73
C ILE A 147 -10.79 12.90 9.82
N PRO A 148 -11.96 13.31 10.35
CA PRO A 148 -12.96 13.94 9.50
C PRO A 148 -12.43 15.24 8.90
N ASN A 149 -12.80 15.52 7.66
CA ASN A 149 -12.42 16.74 6.95
C ASN A 149 -13.20 17.97 7.45
N ASN A 150 -13.14 18.23 8.75
CA ASN A 150 -13.70 19.43 9.38
C ASN A 150 -12.62 20.26 10.09
N SER A 151 -11.38 19.83 10.03
CA SER A 151 -10.24 20.50 10.65
C SER A 151 -9.58 21.47 9.68
N PRO A 152 -9.02 22.59 10.17
CA PRO A 152 -8.24 23.49 9.33
C PRO A 152 -6.94 22.81 8.87
N ILE A 153 -6.49 23.16 7.66
CA ILE A 153 -5.23 22.69 7.10
C ILE A 153 -4.06 23.58 7.57
N TYR A 154 -2.89 22.95 7.73
CA TYR A 154 -1.59 23.60 7.80
C TYR A 154 -0.87 23.37 6.48
N VAL A 155 -0.31 24.41 5.88
CA VAL A 155 0.30 24.32 4.54
C VAL A 155 1.78 24.69 4.58
N ASN A 156 2.54 24.08 3.69
CA ASN A 156 3.92 24.46 3.39
C ASN A 156 3.97 25.44 2.20
N GLU A 157 5.18 25.82 1.77
CA GLU A 157 5.42 26.74 0.66
C GLU A 157 4.70 26.32 -0.65
N LEU A 158 4.70 25.03 -0.98
CA LEU A 158 4.00 24.51 -2.16
C LEU A 158 2.46 24.67 -2.03
N GLY A 159 1.92 24.46 -0.84
CA GLY A 159 0.50 24.69 -0.57
C GLY A 159 0.13 26.16 -0.71
N GLU A 160 1.00 27.08 -0.26
CA GLU A 160 0.82 28.53 -0.44
C GLU A 160 0.90 28.93 -1.91
N GLU A 161 1.81 28.35 -2.69
CA GLU A 161 1.93 28.56 -4.15
C GLU A 161 0.66 28.14 -4.89
N LEU A 162 0.00 27.05 -4.46
CA LEU A 162 -1.30 26.62 -4.97
C LEU A 162 -2.48 27.48 -4.49
N GLY A 163 -2.23 28.48 -3.65
CA GLY A 163 -3.23 29.44 -3.15
C GLY A 163 -3.91 29.05 -1.84
N PHE A 164 -3.56 27.92 -1.23
CA PHE A 164 -4.01 27.55 0.11
C PHE A 164 -3.36 28.47 1.18
N ARG A 165 -4.01 28.58 2.32
CA ARG A 165 -3.45 29.23 3.51
C ARG A 165 -3.68 28.36 4.74
N THR A 166 -2.72 28.40 5.65
CA THR A 166 -2.92 27.77 6.97
C THR A 166 -4.16 28.34 7.64
N GLY A 167 -5.04 27.46 8.11
CA GLY A 167 -6.33 27.80 8.67
C GLY A 167 -7.52 27.60 7.71
N ASP A 168 -7.28 27.39 6.41
CA ASP A 168 -8.34 27.05 5.46
C ASP A 168 -8.99 25.71 5.83
N ARG A 169 -10.27 25.54 5.48
CA ARG A 169 -10.96 24.24 5.50
C ARG A 169 -11.38 23.89 4.10
N ILE A 170 -11.00 22.70 3.62
CA ILE A 170 -11.37 22.22 2.30
C ILE A 170 -12.81 21.70 2.34
N LEU A 171 -13.67 22.25 1.49
CA LEU A 171 -15.08 21.88 1.40
C LEU A 171 -15.33 20.94 0.23
N LEU A 172 -14.82 21.28 -0.96
CA LEU A 172 -15.07 20.52 -2.20
C LEU A 172 -13.80 20.44 -3.05
N TYR A 173 -13.63 19.31 -3.71
CA TYR A 173 -12.75 19.10 -4.85
C TYR A 173 -13.62 18.91 -6.09
N ASP A 174 -13.64 19.89 -6.99
CA ASP A 174 -14.62 20.01 -8.07
C ASP A 174 -16.05 19.86 -7.53
N ASP A 175 -16.70 18.72 -7.76
CA ASP A 175 -18.05 18.40 -7.27
C ASP A 175 -18.04 17.34 -6.15
N TYR A 176 -16.86 16.97 -5.62
CA TYR A 176 -16.69 15.94 -4.59
C TYR A 176 -16.35 16.55 -3.24
N ALA A 177 -17.08 16.15 -2.19
CA ALA A 177 -16.77 16.52 -0.81
C ALA A 177 -15.89 15.43 -0.17
N PRO A 178 -14.59 15.68 0.09
CA PRO A 178 -13.72 14.71 0.75
C PRO A 178 -14.13 14.54 2.23
N GLU A 179 -14.21 13.29 2.68
CA GLU A 179 -14.64 12.96 4.05
C GLU A 179 -13.47 12.77 5.01
N ASP A 180 -12.36 12.20 4.54
CA ASP A 180 -11.17 11.92 5.35
C ASP A 180 -10.08 12.95 5.05
N PHE A 181 -9.56 13.56 6.12
CA PHE A 181 -8.47 14.53 6.04
C PHE A 181 -7.19 13.92 5.43
N LEU A 182 -6.90 12.65 5.74
CA LEU A 182 -5.69 11.98 5.26
C LEU A 182 -5.68 11.76 3.74
N GLU A 183 -6.85 11.73 3.12
CA GLU A 183 -7.00 11.59 1.66
C GLU A 183 -6.96 12.94 0.92
N LEU A 184 -6.94 14.09 1.62
CA LEU A 184 -7.00 15.41 0.97
C LEU A 184 -5.85 15.61 -0.03
N GLN A 185 -4.61 15.42 0.40
CA GLN A 185 -3.46 15.62 -0.49
C GLN A 185 -3.34 14.54 -1.57
N PRO A 186 -3.49 13.23 -1.28
CA PRO A 186 -3.53 12.20 -2.30
C PRO A 186 -4.62 12.42 -3.35
N ASP A 187 -5.84 12.72 -2.93
CA ASP A 187 -6.98 12.91 -3.83
C ASP A 187 -6.82 14.13 -4.74
N LEU A 188 -6.17 15.19 -4.27
CA LEU A 188 -5.88 16.36 -5.09
C LEU A 188 -5.14 15.98 -6.38
N ALA A 189 -4.13 15.12 -6.27
CA ALA A 189 -3.34 14.65 -7.40
C ALA A 189 -4.01 13.50 -8.17
N ARG A 190 -4.56 12.49 -7.48
CA ARG A 190 -5.21 11.31 -8.06
C ARG A 190 -6.37 11.68 -8.97
N ARG A 191 -7.21 12.62 -8.52
CA ARG A 191 -8.41 13.08 -9.23
C ARG A 191 -8.11 14.18 -10.24
N ARG A 192 -6.87 14.73 -10.25
CA ARG A 192 -6.51 15.90 -11.07
C ARG A 192 -7.49 17.05 -10.87
N VAL A 193 -7.72 17.38 -9.59
CA VAL A 193 -8.66 18.40 -9.20
C VAL A 193 -8.34 19.72 -9.90
N GLU A 194 -9.32 20.33 -10.54
CA GLU A 194 -9.15 21.61 -11.25
C GLU A 194 -9.47 22.81 -10.33
N LYS A 195 -10.44 22.63 -9.43
CA LYS A 195 -10.86 23.70 -8.50
C LYS A 195 -11.11 23.13 -7.10
N VAL A 196 -10.65 23.85 -6.10
CA VAL A 196 -10.87 23.53 -4.69
C VAL A 196 -11.69 24.64 -4.06
N THR A 197 -12.81 24.28 -3.44
CA THR A 197 -13.58 25.23 -2.63
C THR A 197 -13.10 25.14 -1.19
N VAL A 198 -12.66 26.27 -0.64
CA VAL A 198 -12.18 26.38 0.74
C VAL A 198 -13.00 27.37 1.54
N LEU A 199 -13.12 27.12 2.84
CA LEU A 199 -13.61 28.10 3.81
C LEU A 199 -12.41 28.76 4.48
N ARG A 200 -12.22 30.07 4.24
CA ARG A 200 -11.14 30.90 4.81
C ARG A 200 -11.75 31.93 5.75
N GLY A 201 -11.64 31.71 7.05
CA GLY A 201 -12.38 32.49 8.04
C GLY A 201 -13.88 32.30 7.89
N ALA A 202 -14.60 33.35 7.46
CA ALA A 202 -16.03 33.29 7.17
C ALA A 202 -16.36 33.23 5.66
N ASP A 203 -15.36 33.37 4.80
CA ASP A 203 -15.55 33.48 3.36
C ASP A 203 -15.31 32.13 2.65
N THR A 204 -16.17 31.80 1.71
CA THR A 204 -16.00 30.66 0.81
C THR A 204 -15.29 31.12 -0.46
N LEU A 205 -14.15 30.54 -0.74
CA LEU A 205 -13.29 30.87 -1.88
C LEU A 205 -13.12 29.66 -2.79
N VAL A 206 -12.94 29.92 -4.09
CA VAL A 206 -12.59 28.90 -5.07
C VAL A 206 -11.15 29.12 -5.52
N LEU A 207 -10.30 28.13 -5.31
CA LEU A 207 -8.91 28.10 -5.74
C LEU A 207 -8.81 27.24 -7.01
N TYR A 208 -8.13 27.75 -8.03
CA TYR A 208 -7.88 27.01 -9.27
C TYR A 208 -6.50 26.37 -9.21
N MET A 209 -6.45 25.05 -9.40
CA MET A 209 -5.24 24.26 -9.25
C MET A 209 -4.38 24.29 -10.49
N ASP A 210 -3.12 24.68 -10.35
CA ASP A 210 -2.14 24.57 -11.43
C ASP A 210 -1.76 23.09 -11.64
N GLN A 211 -2.21 22.53 -12.78
CA GLN A 211 -1.96 21.13 -13.12
C GLN A 211 -0.47 20.81 -13.35
N SER A 212 0.37 21.82 -13.60
CA SER A 212 1.81 21.65 -13.73
C SER A 212 2.49 21.31 -12.40
N LEU A 213 1.90 21.74 -11.28
CA LEU A 213 2.40 21.49 -9.92
C LEU A 213 1.93 20.16 -9.32
N MET A 214 1.01 19.42 -9.98
CA MET A 214 0.49 18.16 -9.46
C MET A 214 1.60 17.11 -9.25
N GLY A 215 2.66 17.15 -10.04
CA GLY A 215 3.85 16.33 -9.81
C GLY A 215 4.58 16.68 -8.50
N ALA A 216 4.68 17.97 -8.17
CA ALA A 216 5.24 18.41 -6.91
C ALA A 216 4.35 18.01 -5.72
N VAL A 217 3.03 18.08 -5.86
CA VAL A 217 2.05 17.65 -4.84
C VAL A 217 2.27 16.18 -4.45
N VAL A 218 2.50 15.31 -5.44
CA VAL A 218 2.76 13.87 -5.21
C VAL A 218 4.09 13.66 -4.47
N ASN A 219 5.11 14.46 -4.78
CA ASN A 219 6.47 14.24 -4.28
C ASN A 219 6.81 15.07 -3.03
N THR A 220 5.88 15.85 -2.50
CA THR A 220 6.08 16.69 -1.30
C THR A 220 5.11 16.25 -0.18
N PRO A 221 5.46 15.23 0.61
CA PRO A 221 4.62 14.80 1.73
C PRO A 221 4.39 15.94 2.73
N GLY A 222 3.16 16.05 3.26
CA GLY A 222 2.80 17.07 4.24
C GLY A 222 2.65 18.48 3.64
N MET A 223 2.37 18.58 2.33
CA MET A 223 1.96 19.85 1.73
C MET A 223 0.65 20.35 2.37
N LEU A 224 -0.29 19.45 2.58
CA LEU A 224 -1.48 19.64 3.39
C LEU A 224 -1.37 18.79 4.65
N ASP A 225 -1.21 19.41 5.80
CA ASP A 225 -1.21 18.74 7.10
C ASP A 225 -2.36 19.31 7.94
N ILE A 226 -2.69 18.66 9.05
CA ILE A 226 -3.71 19.16 9.96
C ILE A 226 -3.14 20.29 10.82
N ALA A 227 -3.79 21.43 10.87
CA ALA A 227 -3.40 22.53 11.75
C ALA A 227 -3.78 22.16 13.20
N LEU A 228 -2.81 21.64 13.95
CA LEU A 228 -3.04 21.17 15.32
C LEU A 228 -2.77 22.26 16.33
N PRO A 229 -3.75 22.65 17.17
CA PRO A 229 -3.45 23.48 18.33
C PRO A 229 -2.54 22.73 19.29
N PHE A 230 -1.48 23.36 19.77
CA PHE A 230 -0.51 22.73 20.67
C PHE A 230 -1.06 22.72 22.10
N VAL A 231 -1.89 21.74 22.42
CA VAL A 231 -2.49 21.57 23.74
C VAL A 231 -1.78 20.47 24.50
N VAL A 232 -1.29 20.79 25.69
CA VAL A 232 -0.58 19.86 26.58
C VAL A 232 -1.53 18.79 27.10
N ASP A 233 -1.25 17.52 26.82
CA ASP A 233 -1.97 16.39 27.42
C ASP A 233 -1.21 15.84 28.64
N SER A 234 0.08 15.64 28.51
CA SER A 234 0.97 15.22 29.59
C SER A 234 2.42 15.58 29.27
N ILE A 235 3.28 15.52 30.29
CA ILE A 235 4.72 15.77 30.15
C ILE A 235 5.43 14.42 30.27
N ALA A 236 6.34 14.13 29.34
CA ALA A 236 7.09 12.89 29.35
C ALA A 236 7.89 12.72 30.66
N PRO A 237 7.92 11.52 31.25
CA PRO A 237 8.65 11.27 32.50
C PRO A 237 10.15 11.64 32.41
N THR A 238 10.72 11.57 31.24
CA THR A 238 12.13 11.90 30.91
C THR A 238 12.34 13.35 30.50
N SER A 239 11.27 14.16 30.39
CA SER A 239 11.36 15.55 29.96
C SER A 239 12.07 16.41 31.01
N PRO A 240 12.95 17.32 30.62
CA PRO A 240 13.53 18.34 31.52
C PRO A 240 12.44 19.25 32.11
N ASN A 241 11.30 19.38 31.43
CA ASN A 241 10.18 20.22 31.85
C ASN A 241 9.21 19.54 32.84
N ARG A 242 9.55 18.35 33.36
CA ARG A 242 8.67 17.61 34.30
C ARG A 242 8.30 18.40 35.55
N LEU A 243 9.18 19.27 36.03
CA LEU A 243 9.00 20.10 37.22
C LEU A 243 8.63 21.56 36.90
N SER A 244 8.37 21.88 35.63
CA SER A 244 7.90 23.19 35.22
C SER A 244 6.49 23.51 35.73
N ALA A 245 6.08 24.77 35.61
CA ALA A 245 4.72 25.18 35.95
C ALA A 245 3.66 24.82 34.89
N LEU A 246 4.06 24.11 33.84
CA LEU A 246 3.19 23.67 32.74
C LEU A 246 2.15 22.64 33.25
N GLN A 247 0.90 22.80 32.78
CA GLN A 247 -0.21 21.96 33.22
C GLN A 247 -0.93 21.31 32.03
N LYS A 248 -1.58 20.19 32.30
CA LYS A 248 -2.49 19.59 31.33
C LYS A 248 -3.62 20.54 30.96
N GLY A 249 -3.85 20.71 29.63
CA GLY A 249 -4.82 21.63 29.10
C GLY A 249 -4.27 22.99 28.73
N ASP A 250 -3.03 23.33 29.11
CA ASP A 250 -2.35 24.54 28.62
C ASP A 250 -2.23 24.50 27.10
N ARG A 251 -2.60 25.58 26.42
CA ARG A 251 -2.38 25.74 25.00
C ARG A 251 -1.18 26.64 24.77
N ILE A 252 -0.13 26.11 24.15
CA ILE A 252 1.02 26.91 23.72
C ILE A 252 0.59 27.79 22.56
N VAL A 253 0.82 29.10 22.67
CA VAL A 253 0.42 30.12 21.71
C VAL A 253 1.56 31.02 21.26
N GLY A 254 2.73 30.93 21.93
CA GLY A 254 3.93 31.69 21.57
C GLY A 254 5.20 30.99 22.07
N VAL A 255 6.31 31.23 21.37
CA VAL A 255 7.66 30.79 21.75
C VAL A 255 8.64 31.95 21.46
N ASP A 256 9.40 32.40 22.44
CA ASP A 256 10.34 33.52 22.35
C ASP A 256 9.76 34.79 21.69
N GLY A 257 8.49 35.11 22.07
CA GLY A 257 7.79 36.29 21.57
C GLY A 257 7.24 36.15 20.15
N MET A 258 7.41 35.00 19.51
CA MET A 258 6.80 34.69 18.23
C MET A 258 5.45 33.98 18.44
N GLU A 259 4.40 34.46 17.78
CA GLU A 259 3.11 33.78 17.80
C GLU A 259 3.20 32.43 17.14
N THR A 260 2.75 31.37 17.84
CA THR A 260 2.73 29.98 17.36
C THR A 260 1.34 29.38 17.56
N PRO A 261 0.36 29.74 16.72
CA PRO A 261 -1.03 29.32 16.87
C PRO A 261 -1.20 27.80 16.73
N TYR A 262 -0.27 27.14 16.05
CA TYR A 262 -0.28 25.70 15.79
C TYR A 262 0.99 25.01 16.25
N LEU A 263 0.90 23.69 16.48
CA LEU A 263 2.04 22.85 16.88
C LEU A 263 3.21 22.96 15.90
N GLN A 264 2.94 23.00 14.60
CA GLN A 264 3.93 23.10 13.54
C GLN A 264 4.73 24.39 13.62
N ASP A 265 4.10 25.52 13.96
CA ASP A 265 4.76 26.80 14.16
C ASP A 265 5.70 26.74 15.36
N ALA A 266 5.19 26.24 16.49
CA ALA A 266 6.01 26.06 17.68
C ALA A 266 7.21 25.15 17.43
N GLN A 267 7.02 24.04 16.71
CA GLN A 267 8.12 23.13 16.36
C GLN A 267 9.19 23.77 15.48
N LYS A 268 8.81 24.65 14.54
CA LYS A 268 9.79 25.39 13.71
C LYS A 268 10.71 26.25 14.58
N VAL A 269 10.13 26.99 15.54
CA VAL A 269 10.90 27.85 16.44
C VAL A 269 11.75 27.00 17.38
N LEU A 270 11.18 25.99 18.02
CA LEU A 270 11.89 25.14 19.00
C LEU A 270 13.08 24.39 18.39
N ARG A 271 12.99 23.96 17.13
CA ARG A 271 14.11 23.30 16.42
C ARG A 271 15.28 24.22 16.14
N ALA A 272 15.10 25.54 16.19
CA ALA A 272 16.20 26.51 16.09
C ALA A 272 16.95 26.69 17.39
N HIS A 273 16.42 26.22 18.55
CA HIS A 273 16.96 26.41 19.89
C HIS A 273 17.25 25.09 20.64
N PRO A 274 17.96 24.10 20.02
CA PRO A 274 18.20 22.81 20.66
C PRO A 274 19.11 22.95 21.90
N GLY A 275 18.66 22.42 23.03
CA GLY A 275 19.38 22.47 24.30
C GLY A 275 19.28 23.80 25.02
N GLU A 276 18.55 24.79 24.52
CA GLU A 276 18.37 26.10 25.11
C GLU A 276 17.10 26.18 25.97
N GLN A 277 17.06 27.19 26.84
CA GLN A 277 15.88 27.58 27.58
C GLN A 277 15.17 28.69 26.82
N VAL A 278 13.86 28.51 26.55
CA VAL A 278 13.03 29.44 25.80
C VAL A 278 11.83 29.89 26.66
N GLU A 279 11.35 31.11 26.42
CA GLU A 279 10.11 31.60 27.01
C GLU A 279 8.90 31.12 26.18
N VAL A 280 8.02 30.37 26.82
CA VAL A 280 6.84 29.80 26.15
C VAL A 280 5.58 30.42 26.70
N ASP A 281 4.81 31.07 25.81
CA ASP A 281 3.52 31.65 26.17
C ASP A 281 2.43 30.57 26.07
N VAL A 282 1.75 30.36 27.19
CA VAL A 282 0.67 29.39 27.32
C VAL A 282 -0.64 30.09 27.67
N LEU A 283 -1.70 29.70 27.00
CA LEU A 283 -3.07 30.11 27.33
C LEU A 283 -3.66 29.08 28.29
N ARG A 284 -3.93 29.51 29.53
CA ARG A 284 -4.55 28.72 30.59
C ARG A 284 -5.90 29.34 30.95
N GLY A 285 -6.99 28.74 30.44
CA GLY A 285 -8.31 29.36 30.52
C GLY A 285 -8.36 30.65 29.71
N ALA A 286 -8.47 31.81 30.37
CA ALA A 286 -8.47 33.12 29.74
C ALA A 286 -7.13 33.87 29.93
N ASP A 287 -6.22 33.35 30.74
CA ASP A 287 -4.96 34.02 31.08
C ASP A 287 -3.81 33.51 30.22
N THR A 288 -2.98 34.45 29.74
CA THR A 288 -1.71 34.11 29.09
C THR A 288 -0.57 34.18 30.10
N LEU A 289 0.20 33.10 30.22
CA LEU A 289 1.32 32.97 31.12
C LEU A 289 2.58 32.70 30.31
N SER A 290 3.68 33.38 30.62
CA SER A 290 5.01 33.09 30.05
C SER A 290 5.79 32.18 30.98
N LEU A 291 6.23 31.02 30.49
CA LEU A 291 6.91 30.00 31.26
C LEU A 291 8.26 29.68 30.64
N PRO A 292 9.34 29.69 31.44
CA PRO A 292 10.65 29.26 30.95
C PRO A 292 10.65 27.72 30.84
N LEU A 293 10.86 27.22 29.62
CA LEU A 293 10.91 25.80 29.34
C LEU A 293 12.22 25.41 28.65
N GLN A 294 12.70 24.22 28.96
CA GLN A 294 13.92 23.66 28.39
C GLN A 294 13.62 22.90 27.09
N VAL A 295 14.28 23.25 26.02
CA VAL A 295 14.24 22.50 24.76
C VAL A 295 15.26 21.36 24.85
N ASP A 296 14.92 20.18 24.42
CA ASP A 296 15.84 19.04 24.35
C ASP A 296 16.80 19.14 23.15
N SER A 297 17.74 18.19 23.05
CA SER A 297 18.69 18.11 21.93
C SER A 297 18.08 17.87 20.57
N LEU A 298 16.79 17.49 20.52
CA LEU A 298 16.02 17.23 19.30
C LEU A 298 15.11 18.41 18.92
N GLY A 299 15.15 19.51 19.69
CA GLY A 299 14.29 20.65 19.45
C GLY A 299 12.85 20.43 19.94
N MET A 300 12.66 19.64 21.01
CA MET A 300 11.33 19.32 21.56
C MET A 300 11.23 19.72 23.04
N LEU A 301 10.02 19.99 23.51
CA LEU A 301 9.74 20.27 24.93
C LEU A 301 9.51 19.01 25.78
N GLY A 302 9.48 17.83 25.15
CA GLY A 302 9.18 16.58 25.83
C GLY A 302 7.73 16.53 26.39
N ILE A 303 6.78 17.04 25.61
CA ILE A 303 5.37 17.15 25.94
C ILE A 303 4.58 16.24 24.99
N PHE A 304 3.64 15.46 25.54
CA PHE A 304 2.60 14.80 24.75
C PHE A 304 1.45 15.78 24.53
N PHE A 305 1.03 15.92 23.28
CA PHE A 305 -0.08 16.79 22.91
C PHE A 305 -1.31 15.97 22.54
N ARG A 306 -2.48 16.58 22.67
CA ARG A 306 -3.74 15.95 22.30
C ARG A 306 -4.03 16.22 20.81
N ASN A 307 -4.31 15.17 20.06
CA ASN A 307 -4.92 15.30 18.73
C ASN A 307 -6.44 15.10 18.86
N PRO A 308 -7.24 16.18 18.92
CA PRO A 308 -8.68 16.09 19.12
C PRO A 308 -9.45 15.62 17.88
N SER A 309 -8.77 15.57 16.73
CA SER A 309 -9.42 15.30 15.44
C SER A 309 -9.53 13.81 15.11
N LEU A 310 -8.78 12.95 15.79
CA LEU A 310 -8.85 11.51 15.56
C LEU A 310 -10.17 10.97 16.13
N GLN A 311 -11.01 10.44 15.25
CA GLN A 311 -12.25 9.76 15.61
C GLN A 311 -12.12 8.26 15.39
N HIS A 312 -12.81 7.51 16.26
CA HIS A 312 -12.88 6.05 16.19
C HIS A 312 -14.32 5.63 15.87
N ARG A 313 -14.48 4.78 14.85
CA ARG A 313 -15.76 4.22 14.43
C ARG A 313 -15.74 2.71 14.62
N GLU A 314 -16.61 2.21 15.49
CA GLU A 314 -16.80 0.78 15.70
C GLU A 314 -17.83 0.22 14.70
N TYR A 315 -17.61 -1.01 14.25
CA TYR A 315 -18.53 -1.70 13.34
C TYR A 315 -18.99 -3.01 13.98
N SER A 316 -20.31 -3.24 14.01
CA SER A 316 -20.83 -4.58 14.20
C SER A 316 -20.49 -5.46 12.98
N LEU A 317 -20.41 -6.78 13.16
CA LEU A 317 -20.07 -7.69 12.06
C LEU A 317 -20.95 -7.51 10.81
N PRO A 318 -22.30 -7.34 10.92
CA PRO A 318 -23.13 -7.05 9.73
C PRO A 318 -22.80 -5.70 9.07
N ALA A 319 -22.41 -4.69 9.84
CA ALA A 319 -22.02 -3.37 9.31
C ALA A 319 -20.61 -3.39 8.70
N ALA A 320 -19.71 -4.23 9.22
CA ALA A 320 -18.35 -4.38 8.70
C ALA A 320 -18.32 -4.97 7.27
N ILE A 321 -19.30 -5.80 6.90
CA ILE A 321 -19.34 -6.42 5.56
C ILE A 321 -19.44 -5.37 4.45
N PRO A 322 -20.49 -4.53 4.39
CA PRO A 322 -20.56 -3.50 3.35
C PRO A 322 -19.42 -2.48 3.46
N ALA A 323 -19.01 -2.10 4.67
CA ALA A 323 -17.90 -1.18 4.88
C ALA A 323 -16.56 -1.74 4.37
N GLY A 324 -16.25 -3.00 4.65
CA GLY A 324 -15.03 -3.67 4.15
C GLY A 324 -15.04 -3.84 2.63
N CYS A 325 -16.18 -4.13 2.02
CA CYS A 325 -16.33 -4.15 0.56
C CYS A 325 -16.09 -2.74 -0.03
N ALA A 326 -16.65 -1.71 0.58
CA ALA A 326 -16.46 -0.33 0.13
C ALA A 326 -15.00 0.11 0.26
N LEU A 327 -14.33 -0.23 1.36
CA LEU A 327 -12.91 0.05 1.59
C LEU A 327 -12.03 -0.68 0.56
N ALA A 328 -12.31 -1.95 0.26
CA ALA A 328 -11.61 -2.71 -0.78
C ALA A 328 -11.79 -2.05 -2.16
N TRP A 329 -13.02 -1.66 -2.52
CA TRP A 329 -13.29 -0.97 -3.77
C TRP A 329 -12.57 0.38 -3.87
N HIS A 330 -12.62 1.17 -2.79
CA HIS A 330 -11.88 2.43 -2.71
C HIS A 330 -10.37 2.20 -2.90
N SER A 331 -9.80 1.20 -2.22
CA SER A 331 -8.38 0.85 -2.36
C SER A 331 -8.01 0.43 -3.78
N VAL A 332 -8.86 -0.33 -4.49
CA VAL A 332 -8.66 -0.68 -5.91
C VAL A 332 -8.65 0.56 -6.79
N THR A 333 -9.65 1.43 -6.63
CA THR A 333 -9.77 2.65 -7.45
C THR A 333 -8.62 3.63 -7.20
N SER A 334 -8.23 3.83 -5.95
CA SER A 334 -7.09 4.66 -5.57
C SER A 334 -5.78 4.12 -6.16
N TYR A 335 -5.57 2.80 -6.07
CA TYR A 335 -4.36 2.19 -6.64
C TYR A 335 -4.30 2.31 -8.17
N LEU A 336 -5.43 2.16 -8.88
CA LEU A 336 -5.49 2.41 -10.33
C LEU A 336 -5.17 3.87 -10.68
N GLN A 337 -5.61 4.82 -9.87
CA GLN A 337 -5.27 6.23 -10.05
C GLN A 337 -3.78 6.48 -9.78
N ASP A 338 -3.21 5.87 -8.75
CA ASP A 338 -1.77 5.94 -8.46
C ASP A 338 -0.93 5.35 -9.62
N LEU A 339 -1.33 4.21 -10.20
CA LEU A 339 -0.69 3.66 -11.38
C LEU A 339 -0.75 4.61 -12.58
N ARG A 340 -1.87 5.32 -12.77
CA ARG A 340 -1.98 6.35 -13.80
C ARG A 340 -1.01 7.51 -13.56
N LEU A 341 -0.84 7.95 -12.30
CA LEU A 341 0.14 8.97 -11.95
C LEU A 341 1.57 8.51 -12.26
N VAL A 342 1.92 7.28 -11.86
CA VAL A 342 3.23 6.67 -12.16
C VAL A 342 3.48 6.56 -13.67
N ALA A 343 2.46 6.19 -14.44
CA ALA A 343 2.54 6.09 -15.90
C ALA A 343 2.60 7.45 -16.62
N THR A 344 2.41 8.57 -15.89
CA THR A 344 2.44 9.93 -16.46
C THR A 344 3.80 10.58 -16.14
N PRO A 345 4.74 10.70 -17.10
CA PRO A 345 6.11 11.18 -16.83
C PRO A 345 6.19 12.57 -16.20
N SER A 346 5.26 13.47 -16.56
CA SER A 346 5.23 14.84 -16.05
C SER A 346 5.00 14.93 -14.54
N THR A 347 4.42 13.90 -13.90
CA THR A 347 4.20 13.90 -12.45
C THR A 347 5.46 13.57 -11.65
N GLY A 348 6.46 12.94 -12.27
CA GLY A 348 7.63 12.43 -11.55
C GLY A 348 7.32 11.28 -10.57
N ALA A 349 6.06 10.81 -10.48
CA ALA A 349 5.63 9.77 -9.54
C ALA A 349 6.36 8.43 -9.74
N TYR A 350 6.90 8.17 -10.94
CA TYR A 350 7.74 6.99 -11.19
C TYR A 350 8.98 6.91 -10.29
N LYS A 351 9.48 8.04 -9.77
CA LYS A 351 10.58 8.10 -8.80
C LYS A 351 10.16 7.57 -7.42
N SER A 352 8.85 7.52 -7.13
CA SER A 352 8.30 7.00 -5.88
C SER A 352 8.07 5.49 -5.90
N VAL A 353 8.21 4.84 -7.05
CA VAL A 353 8.12 3.38 -7.16
C VAL A 353 9.27 2.74 -6.39
N GLY A 354 8.93 1.97 -5.36
CA GLY A 354 9.88 1.22 -4.54
C GLY A 354 9.91 -0.26 -4.90
N SER A 355 11.00 -0.93 -4.46
CA SER A 355 11.16 -2.38 -4.57
C SER A 355 10.72 -3.11 -3.29
N PHE A 356 11.12 -4.36 -3.15
CA PHE A 356 10.93 -5.15 -1.91
C PHE A 356 11.53 -4.48 -0.66
N ILE A 357 12.55 -3.62 -0.83
CA ILE A 357 13.16 -2.86 0.29
C ILE A 357 12.14 -1.85 0.82
N ALA A 358 11.49 -1.08 -0.07
CA ALA A 358 10.45 -0.14 0.30
C ALA A 358 9.26 -0.84 0.98
N ILE A 359 8.81 -1.98 0.43
CA ILE A 359 7.76 -2.81 1.04
C ILE A 359 8.16 -3.21 2.48
N GLY A 360 9.41 -3.62 2.69
CA GLY A 360 9.91 -3.98 4.02
C GLY A 360 9.89 -2.82 5.02
N GLN A 361 10.06 -1.59 4.55
CA GLN A 361 10.04 -0.40 5.41
C GLN A 361 8.64 -0.07 5.95
N VAL A 362 7.58 -0.42 5.23
CA VAL A 362 6.19 -0.17 5.64
C VAL A 362 5.77 -1.03 6.84
N PHE A 363 6.40 -2.21 7.01
CA PHE A 363 6.10 -3.07 8.14
C PHE A 363 6.62 -2.50 9.46
N PRO A 364 5.86 -2.63 10.58
CA PRO A 364 6.27 -2.12 11.88
C PRO A 364 7.48 -2.88 12.44
N SER A 365 8.29 -2.19 13.23
CA SER A 365 9.44 -2.77 13.92
C SER A 365 9.08 -3.72 15.07
N ALA A 366 7.84 -3.62 15.58
CA ALA A 366 7.25 -4.53 16.56
C ALA A 366 6.01 -5.21 15.94
N TRP A 367 5.66 -6.41 16.43
CA TRP A 367 4.49 -7.12 15.92
C TRP A 367 3.19 -6.40 16.29
N ASN A 368 2.40 -6.07 15.26
CA ASN A 368 1.08 -5.47 15.40
C ASN A 368 0.12 -6.13 14.40
N TRP A 369 -0.84 -6.91 14.89
CA TRP A 369 -1.77 -7.64 14.04
C TRP A 369 -2.64 -6.74 13.17
N HIS A 370 -3.15 -5.64 13.72
CA HIS A 370 -3.97 -4.69 12.95
C HIS A 370 -3.19 -4.16 11.74
N GLN A 371 -2.00 -3.62 12.00
CA GLN A 371 -1.16 -3.05 10.94
C GLN A 371 -0.68 -4.10 9.94
N PHE A 372 -0.30 -5.30 10.42
CA PHE A 372 0.11 -6.42 9.56
C PHE A 372 -1.02 -6.84 8.61
N LEU A 373 -2.25 -7.04 9.12
CA LEU A 373 -3.39 -7.46 8.30
C LEU A 373 -3.82 -6.35 7.31
N TYR A 374 -3.73 -5.07 7.72
CA TYR A 374 -4.00 -3.95 6.84
C TYR A 374 -3.01 -3.90 5.67
N ILE A 375 -1.69 -4.00 5.95
CA ILE A 375 -0.66 -4.06 4.91
C ILE A 375 -0.87 -5.28 4.01
N LEU A 376 -1.19 -6.44 4.58
CA LEU A 376 -1.48 -7.66 3.82
C LEU A 376 -2.67 -7.47 2.87
N ALA A 377 -3.76 -6.81 3.33
CA ALA A 377 -4.92 -6.51 2.49
C ALA A 377 -4.56 -5.57 1.34
N MET A 378 -3.79 -4.50 1.62
CA MET A 378 -3.33 -3.56 0.60
C MET A 378 -2.42 -4.23 -0.43
N LEU A 379 -1.44 -5.04 0.02
CA LEU A 379 -0.57 -5.81 -0.88
C LEU A 379 -1.36 -6.82 -1.71
N SER A 380 -2.43 -7.41 -1.17
CA SER A 380 -3.31 -8.32 -1.90
C SER A 380 -4.05 -7.61 -3.04
N ILE A 381 -4.54 -6.39 -2.81
CA ILE A 381 -5.12 -5.54 -3.86
C ILE A 381 -4.08 -5.19 -4.92
N MET A 382 -2.89 -4.73 -4.48
CA MET A 382 -1.81 -4.39 -5.39
C MET A 382 -1.44 -5.57 -6.31
N LEU A 383 -1.27 -6.75 -5.73
CA LEU A 383 -0.96 -7.98 -6.48
C LEU A 383 -2.09 -8.35 -7.45
N GLY A 384 -3.34 -8.26 -7.01
CA GLY A 384 -4.51 -8.51 -7.86
C GLY A 384 -4.61 -7.55 -9.05
N VAL A 385 -4.45 -6.24 -8.80
CA VAL A 385 -4.50 -5.22 -9.86
C VAL A 385 -3.32 -5.35 -10.81
N MET A 386 -2.09 -5.54 -10.29
CA MET A 386 -0.90 -5.71 -11.13
C MET A 386 -1.03 -6.94 -12.04
N ASN A 387 -1.50 -8.07 -11.50
CA ASN A 387 -1.71 -9.28 -12.30
C ASN A 387 -2.89 -9.15 -13.28
N LEU A 388 -3.78 -8.18 -13.11
CA LEU A 388 -4.85 -7.91 -14.08
C LEU A 388 -4.38 -7.03 -15.26
N LEU A 389 -3.23 -6.37 -15.14
CA LEU A 389 -2.71 -5.55 -16.25
C LEU A 389 -2.45 -6.40 -17.49
N PRO A 390 -2.72 -5.87 -18.71
CA PRO A 390 -2.56 -6.61 -19.95
C PRO A 390 -1.07 -6.73 -20.36
N ILE A 391 -0.24 -7.17 -19.44
CA ILE A 391 1.20 -7.37 -19.66
C ILE A 391 1.42 -8.87 -19.84
N PRO A 392 1.93 -9.31 -21.02
CA PRO A 392 2.37 -10.69 -21.17
C PRO A 392 3.43 -11.02 -20.10
N ALA A 393 3.39 -12.20 -19.54
CA ALA A 393 4.08 -12.65 -18.33
C ALA A 393 3.33 -12.42 -17.00
N LEU A 394 2.22 -11.72 -17.01
CA LEU A 394 1.23 -11.68 -15.92
C LEU A 394 -0.05 -12.37 -16.37
N ASP A 395 -0.91 -12.72 -15.42
CA ASP A 395 -2.22 -13.36 -15.71
C ASP A 395 -3.06 -12.54 -16.69
N GLY A 396 -3.03 -11.19 -16.55
CA GLY A 396 -3.74 -10.26 -17.41
C GLY A 396 -3.37 -10.39 -18.90
N GLY A 397 -2.13 -10.74 -19.21
CA GLY A 397 -1.73 -11.06 -20.57
C GLY A 397 -2.44 -12.31 -21.10
N HIS A 398 -2.50 -13.37 -20.30
CA HIS A 398 -3.23 -14.60 -20.67
C HIS A 398 -4.75 -14.36 -20.73
N ILE A 399 -5.30 -13.56 -19.81
CA ILE A 399 -6.70 -13.12 -19.82
C ILE A 399 -7.00 -12.41 -21.16
N MET A 400 -6.15 -11.48 -21.57
CA MET A 400 -6.31 -10.74 -22.83
C MET A 400 -6.30 -11.70 -24.04
N PHE A 401 -5.39 -12.67 -24.09
CA PHE A 401 -5.33 -13.65 -25.18
C PHE A 401 -6.57 -14.57 -25.21
N CYS A 402 -7.08 -14.97 -24.05
CA CYS A 402 -8.32 -15.75 -23.96
C CYS A 402 -9.52 -14.92 -24.44
N LEU A 403 -9.63 -13.66 -24.04
CA LEU A 403 -10.68 -12.74 -24.49
C LEU A 403 -10.62 -12.52 -26.02
N TYR A 404 -9.42 -12.30 -26.56
CA TYR A 404 -9.21 -12.18 -28.01
C TYR A 404 -9.72 -13.43 -28.74
N GLU A 405 -9.38 -14.63 -28.27
CA GLU A 405 -9.85 -15.88 -28.88
C GLU A 405 -11.37 -16.04 -28.78
N MET A 406 -11.98 -15.65 -27.64
CA MET A 406 -13.44 -15.70 -27.47
C MET A 406 -14.18 -14.76 -28.42
N ILE A 407 -13.63 -13.58 -28.70
CA ILE A 407 -14.23 -12.57 -29.58
C ILE A 407 -14.01 -12.91 -31.05
N THR A 408 -12.81 -13.34 -31.43
CA THR A 408 -12.43 -13.53 -32.83
C THR A 408 -12.62 -14.95 -33.34
N GLY A 409 -12.75 -15.92 -32.41
CA GLY A 409 -12.74 -17.35 -32.73
C GLY A 409 -11.38 -17.89 -33.20
N ARG A 410 -10.30 -17.07 -33.12
CA ARG A 410 -8.96 -17.43 -33.58
C ARG A 410 -7.98 -17.50 -32.44
N LYS A 411 -7.37 -18.66 -32.27
CA LYS A 411 -6.32 -18.87 -31.26
C LYS A 411 -5.02 -18.19 -31.72
N PRO A 412 -4.34 -17.36 -30.86
CA PRO A 412 -3.01 -16.88 -31.14
C PRO A 412 -2.02 -18.04 -31.33
N SER A 413 -1.04 -17.89 -32.21
CA SER A 413 -0.02 -18.93 -32.43
C SER A 413 0.90 -19.07 -31.23
N ASP A 414 1.39 -20.28 -30.94
CA ASP A 414 2.30 -20.55 -29.83
C ASP A 414 3.58 -19.72 -29.94
N ARG A 415 4.07 -19.46 -31.18
CA ARG A 415 5.23 -18.58 -31.42
C ARG A 415 4.94 -17.14 -30.99
N PHE A 416 3.76 -16.62 -31.29
CA PHE A 416 3.35 -15.28 -30.84
C PHE A 416 3.26 -15.20 -29.32
N LEU A 417 2.65 -16.19 -28.68
CA LEU A 417 2.54 -16.25 -27.21
C LEU A 417 3.93 -16.29 -26.54
N THR A 418 4.88 -17.10 -27.07
CA THR A 418 6.25 -17.17 -26.57
C THR A 418 6.99 -15.84 -26.69
N ILE A 419 6.88 -15.17 -27.85
CA ILE A 419 7.52 -13.85 -28.05
C ILE A 419 6.91 -12.81 -27.12
N ALA A 420 5.58 -12.78 -27.00
CA ALA A 420 4.89 -11.88 -26.10
C ALA A 420 5.33 -12.08 -24.64
N GLN A 421 5.44 -13.35 -24.19
CA GLN A 421 5.94 -13.71 -22.88
C GLN A 421 7.35 -13.18 -22.62
N LEU A 422 8.27 -13.36 -23.58
CA LEU A 422 9.65 -12.85 -23.49
C LEU A 422 9.68 -11.31 -23.35
N ILE A 423 8.87 -10.60 -24.15
CA ILE A 423 8.76 -9.14 -24.07
C ILE A 423 8.21 -8.71 -22.71
N GLY A 424 7.16 -9.38 -22.22
CA GLY A 424 6.58 -9.11 -20.91
C GLY A 424 7.59 -9.30 -19.79
N MET A 425 8.34 -10.41 -19.79
CA MET A 425 9.39 -10.66 -18.81
C MET A 425 10.50 -9.59 -18.87
N ALA A 426 10.95 -9.20 -20.07
CA ALA A 426 11.94 -8.14 -20.22
C ALA A 426 11.45 -6.82 -19.63
N LEU A 427 10.17 -6.48 -19.85
CA LEU A 427 9.54 -5.28 -19.26
C LEU A 427 9.50 -5.37 -17.73
N LEU A 428 9.11 -6.51 -17.17
CA LEU A 428 9.08 -6.70 -15.71
C LEU A 428 10.47 -6.59 -15.08
N PHE A 429 11.50 -7.18 -15.72
CA PHE A 429 12.89 -7.01 -15.25
C PHE A 429 13.33 -5.55 -15.30
N LEU A 430 12.99 -4.81 -16.37
CA LEU A 430 13.29 -3.39 -16.46
C LEU A 430 12.63 -2.59 -15.33
N LEU A 431 11.36 -2.82 -15.06
CA LEU A 431 10.64 -2.17 -13.96
C LEU A 431 11.26 -2.52 -12.60
N MET A 432 11.65 -3.76 -12.40
CA MET A 432 12.33 -4.21 -11.18
C MET A 432 13.68 -3.49 -11.00
N PHE A 433 14.50 -3.36 -12.06
CA PHE A 433 15.76 -2.62 -11.98
C PHE A 433 15.55 -1.13 -11.68
N LEU A 434 14.53 -0.50 -12.27
CA LEU A 434 14.16 0.88 -11.96
C LEU A 434 13.75 1.05 -10.49
N ALA A 435 12.92 0.14 -9.96
CA ALA A 435 12.50 0.17 -8.57
C ALA A 435 13.68 0.00 -7.60
N PHE A 436 14.58 -0.95 -7.85
CA PHE A 436 15.81 -1.11 -7.06
C PHE A 436 16.73 0.12 -7.16
N GLY A 437 16.86 0.71 -8.34
CA GLY A 437 17.64 1.93 -8.55
C GLY A 437 17.09 3.10 -7.72
N ASN A 438 15.77 3.27 -7.68
CA ASN A 438 15.11 4.27 -6.87
C ASN A 438 15.36 4.04 -5.36
N ASP A 439 15.24 2.80 -4.88
CA ASP A 439 15.46 2.48 -3.47
C ASP A 439 16.92 2.73 -3.06
N ILE A 440 17.89 2.34 -3.88
CA ILE A 440 19.32 2.63 -3.63
C ILE A 440 19.58 4.13 -3.61
N SER A 441 19.01 4.88 -4.56
CA SER A 441 19.13 6.34 -4.58
C SER A 441 18.63 7.00 -3.29
N ARG A 442 17.49 6.50 -2.76
CA ARG A 442 16.92 7.00 -1.48
C ARG A 442 17.73 6.62 -0.24
N LEU A 443 18.50 5.54 -0.29
CA LEU A 443 19.36 5.13 0.82
C LEU A 443 20.68 5.91 0.86
N ILE A 444 21.09 6.51 -0.26
CA ILE A 444 22.35 7.27 -0.40
C ILE A 444 22.13 8.77 -0.12
N HIS A 445 20.92 9.27 -0.40
CA HIS A 445 20.50 10.66 -0.15
C HIS A 445 19.55 10.75 1.04
#